data_8819e4f878ecd4092a5e32f13d3c1c53
#
_entry.id   8819e4f878ecd4092a5e32f13d3c1c53
#
_cell.length_a   1.000
_cell.length_b   1.000
_cell.length_c   1.000
_cell.angle_alpha   90.00
_cell.angle_beta   90.00
_cell.angle_gamma   90.00
#
_symmetry.space_group_name_H-M   'P 1'
#
loop_
_entity.id
_entity.type
_entity.pdbx_description
1 polymer ?
#
loop_
_entity_poly.entity_id
_entity_poly.type
_entity_poly.pdbx_seq_one_letter_code
_entity_poly.pdbx_strand_id
1 'polypeptide(L)'
;PHSPHMSWKRYAKDAGQERGWTCYTENNIFGGVGGFMHEYVIANAWYCTHLWQHYRYTLDKKFLSRAFPSMLSATQFWLDRLVEDKQDGLYVCPKEFSPEHGPVEDAMPHAQQLVWELFDNTLKAIEVLGVKGSGVDAKELELIRERFSKMDRGLRTETYDGAWGENVNG
;
A
#
# COMPACT_ATOMS: atom_id res chain seq x y z
N PRO A 1 9.00 26.53 -1.53
CA PRO A 1 8.18 25.75 -0.62
C PRO A 1 7.95 24.39 -1.26
N HIS A 2 8.58 23.35 -0.69
CA HIS A 2 8.42 21.99 -1.17
C HIS A 2 7.03 21.53 -0.76
N SER A 3 6.20 21.09 -1.72
CA SER A 3 4.92 20.50 -1.37
C SER A 3 5.15 19.13 -0.72
N PRO A 4 4.34 18.70 0.25
CA PRO A 4 4.43 17.37 0.85
C PRO A 4 4.50 16.25 -0.19
N HIS A 5 3.78 16.39 -1.29
CA HIS A 5 3.77 15.44 -2.39
C HIS A 5 5.16 15.20 -3.03
N MET A 6 6.02 16.23 -3.11
CA MET A 6 7.38 16.06 -3.62
C MET A 6 8.26 15.27 -2.63
N SER A 7 8.07 15.50 -1.34
CA SER A 7 8.76 14.73 -0.30
C SER A 7 8.36 13.25 -0.34
N TRP A 8 7.07 12.96 -0.50
CA TRP A 8 6.58 11.57 -0.54
C TRP A 8 7.07 10.77 -1.75
N LYS A 9 7.23 11.39 -2.91
CA LYS A 9 7.91 10.76 -4.05
C LYS A 9 9.39 10.47 -3.78
N ARG A 10 10.06 11.36 -3.07
CA ARG A 10 11.43 11.14 -2.64
C ARG A 10 11.52 9.95 -1.70
N TYR A 11 10.59 9.81 -0.74
CA TYR A 11 10.58 8.67 0.17
C TYR A 11 10.33 7.34 -0.54
N ALA A 12 9.58 7.32 -1.63
CA ALA A 12 9.47 6.14 -2.47
C ALA A 12 10.84 5.74 -3.05
N LYS A 13 11.64 6.70 -3.52
CA LYS A 13 13.00 6.45 -4.00
C LYS A 13 13.94 5.99 -2.89
N ASP A 14 13.85 6.60 -1.72
CA ASP A 14 14.63 6.19 -0.54
C ASP A 14 14.26 4.74 -0.12
N ALA A 15 13.03 4.31 -0.36
CA ALA A 15 12.55 2.92 -0.19
C ALA A 15 12.89 1.99 -1.38
N GLY A 16 13.65 2.49 -2.37
CA GLY A 16 14.11 1.71 -3.52
C GLY A 16 13.12 1.60 -4.66
N GLN A 17 12.08 2.45 -4.72
CA GLN A 17 11.07 2.42 -5.76
C GLN A 17 11.13 3.65 -6.67
N GLU A 18 11.11 3.43 -7.98
CA GLU A 18 11.14 4.52 -8.98
C GLU A 18 9.74 5.12 -9.22
N ARG A 19 8.69 4.31 -9.05
CA ARG A 19 7.30 4.74 -9.24
C ARG A 19 6.58 4.91 -7.91
N GLY A 20 5.55 5.74 -7.94
CA GLY A 20 4.66 5.90 -6.83
C GLY A 20 5.12 6.91 -5.79
N TRP A 21 4.58 6.77 -4.61
CA TRP A 21 4.89 7.59 -3.44
C TRP A 21 4.71 6.78 -2.16
N THR A 22 5.42 7.17 -1.13
CA THR A 22 5.14 6.76 0.25
C THR A 22 5.41 7.91 1.20
N CYS A 23 5.10 7.72 2.48
CA CYS A 23 5.41 8.65 3.54
C CYS A 23 5.88 7.88 4.76
N TYR A 24 6.66 8.52 5.59
CA TYR A 24 7.08 7.96 6.87
C TYR A 24 5.98 8.12 7.92
N THR A 25 6.11 7.41 9.01
CA THR A 25 5.12 7.37 10.10
C THR A 25 4.85 8.76 10.68
N GLU A 26 5.89 9.57 10.86
CA GLU A 26 5.78 10.91 11.42
C GLU A 26 5.82 11.96 10.32
N ASN A 27 4.65 12.40 9.89
CA ASN A 27 4.49 13.45 8.90
C ASN A 27 3.71 14.63 9.49
N ASN A 28 4.02 15.81 9.01
CA ASN A 28 3.22 17.01 9.29
C ASN A 28 2.81 17.72 7.99
N ILE A 29 1.89 18.68 8.12
CA ILE A 29 1.34 19.42 6.98
C ILE A 29 2.37 20.24 6.21
N PHE A 30 3.55 20.46 6.77
CA PHE A 30 4.65 21.19 6.13
C PHE A 30 5.64 20.27 5.41
N GLY A 31 5.39 18.96 5.43
CA GLY A 31 6.25 17.94 4.80
C GLY A 31 7.49 17.59 5.64
N GLY A 32 7.49 17.94 6.91
CA GLY A 32 8.52 17.50 7.84
C GLY A 32 8.30 16.04 8.22
N VAL A 33 9.38 15.34 8.54
CA VAL A 33 9.37 13.97 9.06
C VAL A 33 10.08 13.93 10.40
N GLY A 34 9.52 13.13 11.32
CA GLY A 34 10.21 12.77 12.55
C GLY A 34 11.34 11.77 12.28
N GLY A 35 12.17 11.59 13.29
CA GLY A 35 13.34 10.70 13.22
C GLY A 35 13.07 9.24 13.57
N PHE A 36 11.81 8.85 13.77
CA PHE A 36 11.42 7.56 14.29
C PHE A 36 10.66 6.74 13.23
N MET A 37 10.92 5.44 13.14
CA MET A 37 10.25 4.49 12.22
C MET A 37 10.36 4.85 10.73
N HIS A 38 11.56 5.09 10.23
CA HIS A 38 11.79 5.38 8.82
C HIS A 38 11.42 4.24 7.87
N GLU A 39 11.41 3.01 8.37
CA GLU A 39 11.14 1.81 7.57
C GLU A 39 9.65 1.52 7.39
N TYR A 40 8.78 2.33 8.00
CA TYR A 40 7.33 2.15 7.91
C TYR A 40 6.78 2.75 6.61
N VAL A 41 6.97 2.03 5.50
CA VAL A 41 6.56 2.53 4.17
C VAL A 41 5.10 2.26 3.83
N ILE A 42 4.41 1.46 4.63
CA ILE A 42 3.01 1.08 4.45
C ILE A 42 2.02 2.25 4.59
N ALA A 43 2.46 3.38 5.11
CA ALA A 43 1.58 4.52 5.39
C ALA A 43 0.84 5.04 4.14
N ASN A 44 1.40 4.88 2.93
CA ASN A 44 0.72 5.24 1.69
C ASN A 44 -0.56 4.42 1.46
N ALA A 45 -0.51 3.12 1.71
CA ALA A 45 -1.68 2.25 1.61
C ALA A 45 -2.73 2.64 2.64
N TRP A 46 -2.32 2.90 3.88
CA TRP A 46 -3.23 3.37 4.93
C TRP A 46 -3.91 4.69 4.58
N TYR A 47 -3.17 5.69 4.12
CA TYR A 47 -3.77 6.96 3.68
C TYR A 47 -4.79 6.77 2.55
N CYS A 48 -4.55 5.86 1.62
CA CYS A 48 -5.46 5.57 0.52
C CYS A 48 -6.78 4.95 0.99
N THR A 49 -6.83 4.27 2.14
CA THR A 49 -8.11 3.77 2.70
C THR A 49 -9.07 4.91 2.98
N HIS A 50 -8.58 6.06 3.48
CA HIS A 50 -9.42 7.23 3.76
C HIS A 50 -10.02 7.84 2.49
N LEU A 51 -9.27 7.83 1.37
CA LEU A 51 -9.78 8.32 0.09
C LEU A 51 -10.95 7.47 -0.42
N TRP A 52 -10.80 6.15 -0.34
CA TRP A 52 -11.87 5.24 -0.71
C TRP A 52 -13.06 5.29 0.24
N GLN A 53 -12.82 5.35 1.56
CA GLN A 53 -13.88 5.50 2.56
C GLN A 53 -14.69 6.77 2.34
N HIS A 54 -14.04 7.91 2.07
CA HIS A 54 -14.76 9.13 1.74
C HIS A 54 -15.75 8.91 0.58
N TYR A 55 -15.27 8.29 -0.51
CA TYR A 55 -16.17 7.96 -1.63
C TYR A 55 -17.31 7.02 -1.20
N ARG A 56 -17.02 5.98 -0.43
CA ARG A 56 -18.06 5.02 0.02
C ARG A 56 -19.18 5.68 0.81
N TYR A 57 -18.88 6.69 1.61
CA TYR A 57 -19.87 7.41 2.41
C TYR A 57 -20.61 8.49 1.64
N THR A 58 -19.96 9.13 0.67
CA THR A 58 -20.52 10.29 -0.03
C THR A 58 -21.04 9.99 -1.43
N LEU A 59 -20.56 8.91 -2.04
CA LEU A 59 -20.76 8.55 -3.45
C LEU A 59 -20.34 9.67 -4.43
N ASP A 60 -19.46 10.59 -3.99
CA ASP A 60 -18.96 11.68 -4.81
C ASP A 60 -17.92 11.19 -5.81
N LYS A 61 -18.39 10.89 -7.03
CA LYS A 61 -17.52 10.49 -8.14
C LYS A 61 -16.53 11.58 -8.56
N LYS A 62 -16.86 12.86 -8.36
CA LYS A 62 -15.94 13.96 -8.69
C LYS A 62 -14.76 13.98 -7.71
N PHE A 63 -15.03 13.74 -6.43
CA PHE A 63 -13.98 13.54 -5.43
C PHE A 63 -13.13 12.33 -5.81
N LEU A 64 -13.74 11.18 -6.06
CA LEU A 64 -13.03 9.95 -6.41
C LEU A 64 -12.12 10.14 -7.63
N SER A 65 -12.61 10.79 -8.68
CA SER A 65 -11.82 11.09 -9.88
C SER A 65 -10.57 11.93 -9.59
N ARG A 66 -10.67 12.87 -8.63
CA ARG A 66 -9.51 13.69 -8.20
C ARG A 66 -8.55 12.93 -7.28
N ALA A 67 -9.06 12.03 -6.45
CA ALA A 67 -8.27 11.25 -5.50
C ALA A 67 -7.60 10.02 -6.16
N PHE A 68 -8.21 9.47 -7.18
CA PHE A 68 -7.79 8.24 -7.84
C PHE A 68 -6.33 8.24 -8.31
N PRO A 69 -5.77 9.32 -8.91
CA PRO A 69 -4.35 9.33 -9.28
C PRO A 69 -3.40 9.06 -8.10
N SER A 70 -3.77 9.49 -6.89
CA SER A 70 -2.98 9.20 -5.68
C SER A 70 -3.08 7.73 -5.28
N MET A 71 -4.26 7.13 -5.38
CA MET A 71 -4.48 5.70 -5.12
C MET A 71 -3.72 4.85 -6.14
N LEU A 72 -3.85 5.15 -7.43
CA LEU A 72 -3.14 4.43 -8.49
C LEU A 72 -1.63 4.53 -8.31
N SER A 73 -1.12 5.71 -7.99
CA SER A 73 0.32 5.92 -7.78
C SER A 73 0.84 5.17 -6.53
N ALA A 74 0.06 5.04 -5.46
CA ALA A 74 0.40 4.19 -4.33
C ALA A 74 0.38 2.69 -4.73
N THR A 75 -0.59 2.28 -5.55
CA THR A 75 -0.65 0.91 -6.08
C THR A 75 0.57 0.60 -6.96
N GLN A 76 1.03 1.55 -7.79
CA GLN A 76 2.25 1.41 -8.59
C GLN A 76 3.50 1.21 -7.72
N PHE A 77 3.60 1.91 -6.60
CA PHE A 77 4.68 1.69 -5.63
C PHE A 77 4.71 0.22 -5.17
N TRP A 78 3.57 -0.34 -4.82
CA TRP A 78 3.47 -1.71 -4.34
C TRP A 78 3.57 -2.75 -5.46
N LEU A 79 3.11 -2.44 -6.68
CA LEU A 79 3.35 -3.32 -7.85
C LEU A 79 4.84 -3.60 -8.06
N ASP A 80 5.68 -2.58 -7.82
CA ASP A 80 7.12 -2.67 -8.01
C ASP A 80 7.83 -3.24 -6.77
N ARG A 81 7.25 -3.10 -5.57
CA ARG A 81 7.85 -3.50 -4.31
C ARG A 81 7.52 -4.93 -3.89
N LEU A 82 6.32 -5.41 -4.16
CA LEU A 82 5.91 -6.77 -3.76
C LEU A 82 6.85 -7.83 -4.31
N VAL A 83 7.17 -8.82 -3.49
CA VAL A 83 8.00 -9.96 -3.85
C VAL A 83 7.20 -11.25 -3.84
N GLU A 84 7.58 -12.20 -4.66
CA GLU A 84 6.96 -13.54 -4.66
C GLU A 84 7.59 -14.39 -3.56
N ASP A 85 6.76 -14.91 -2.67
CA ASP A 85 7.17 -15.90 -1.69
C ASP A 85 7.44 -17.24 -2.40
N LYS A 86 8.66 -17.75 -2.25
CA LYS A 86 9.08 -19.00 -2.92
C LYS A 86 8.40 -20.25 -2.37
N GLN A 87 7.74 -20.16 -1.21
CA GLN A 87 7.10 -21.31 -0.60
C GLN A 87 5.75 -21.63 -1.26
N ASP A 88 4.98 -20.58 -1.60
CA ASP A 88 3.61 -20.75 -2.10
C ASP A 88 3.32 -19.94 -3.39
N GLY A 89 4.26 -19.12 -3.84
CA GLY A 89 4.12 -18.29 -5.03
C GLY A 89 3.18 -17.10 -4.87
N LEU A 90 2.79 -16.76 -3.64
CA LEU A 90 1.99 -15.57 -3.37
C LEU A 90 2.88 -14.32 -3.26
N TYR A 91 2.33 -13.18 -3.61
CA TYR A 91 3.01 -11.90 -3.45
C TYR A 91 2.84 -11.36 -2.05
N VAL A 92 3.96 -10.98 -1.44
CA VAL A 92 4.04 -10.45 -0.07
C VAL A 92 4.75 -9.11 -0.01
N CYS A 93 4.43 -8.33 1.03
CA CYS A 93 5.14 -7.09 1.36
C CYS A 93 6.49 -7.45 1.97
N PRO A 94 7.63 -7.01 1.39
CA PRO A 94 8.93 -7.34 1.91
C PRO A 94 9.34 -6.36 3.01
N LYS A 95 9.95 -6.86 4.06
CA LYS A 95 10.66 -6.09 5.12
C LYS A 95 9.82 -4.94 5.70
N GLU A 96 8.61 -5.25 6.10
CA GLU A 96 7.74 -4.29 6.76
C GLU A 96 7.91 -4.37 8.29
N PHE A 97 7.88 -3.20 8.91
CA PHE A 97 8.01 -3.06 10.36
C PHE A 97 6.65 -3.19 11.04
N SER A 98 6.56 -4.03 12.06
CA SER A 98 5.38 -4.09 12.92
C SER A 98 5.44 -3.02 14.00
N PRO A 99 4.61 -1.97 13.95
CA PRO A 99 4.62 -0.94 14.99
C PRO A 99 3.99 -1.47 16.28
N GLU A 100 4.56 -1.08 17.44
CA GLU A 100 5.74 -0.23 17.62
C GLU A 100 7.02 -1.01 17.92
N HIS A 101 6.95 -2.31 18.04
CA HIS A 101 8.02 -3.13 18.63
C HIS A 101 8.77 -3.99 17.62
N GLY A 102 8.41 -3.93 16.34
CA GLY A 102 8.94 -4.85 15.33
C GLY A 102 8.29 -6.24 15.45
N PRO A 103 8.80 -7.23 14.82
CA PRO A 103 10.00 -7.26 13.99
C PRO A 103 9.86 -6.56 12.63
N VAL A 104 10.96 -6.56 11.84
CA VAL A 104 10.97 -6.22 10.42
C VAL A 104 11.04 -7.53 9.65
N GLU A 105 9.94 -7.90 9.02
CA GLU A 105 9.80 -9.19 8.33
C GLU A 105 9.01 -9.07 7.04
N ASP A 106 9.10 -10.09 6.21
CA ASP A 106 8.25 -10.22 5.04
C ASP A 106 6.85 -10.71 5.46
N ALA A 107 5.84 -10.32 4.71
CA ALA A 107 4.45 -10.73 4.93
C ALA A 107 3.83 -10.31 6.28
N MET A 108 4.33 -9.21 6.89
CA MET A 108 3.74 -8.70 8.14
C MET A 108 2.21 -8.50 7.97
N PRO A 109 1.37 -9.11 8.83
CA PRO A 109 -0.08 -9.18 8.61
C PRO A 109 -0.74 -7.82 8.38
N HIS A 110 -0.44 -6.81 9.20
CA HIS A 110 -1.06 -5.50 9.05
C HIS A 110 -0.66 -4.81 7.74
N ALA A 111 0.60 -4.92 7.34
CA ALA A 111 1.09 -4.36 6.09
C ALA A 111 0.45 -5.07 4.89
N GLN A 112 0.41 -6.39 4.93
CA GLN A 112 -0.18 -7.21 3.90
C GLN A 112 -1.68 -6.92 3.71
N GLN A 113 -2.43 -6.79 4.80
CA GLN A 113 -3.86 -6.45 4.75
C GLN A 113 -4.11 -5.06 4.17
N LEU A 114 -3.31 -4.05 4.56
CA LEU A 114 -3.44 -2.69 4.03
C LEU A 114 -3.11 -2.61 2.53
N VAL A 115 -2.08 -3.32 2.08
CA VAL A 115 -1.73 -3.38 0.65
C VAL A 115 -2.78 -4.15 -0.13
N TRP A 116 -3.28 -5.25 0.39
CA TRP A 116 -4.38 -5.99 -0.21
C TRP A 116 -5.62 -5.08 -0.37
N GLU A 117 -5.99 -4.34 0.68
CA GLU A 117 -7.10 -3.39 0.63
C GLU A 117 -6.85 -2.25 -0.37
N LEU A 118 -5.62 -1.75 -0.49
CA LEU A 118 -5.27 -0.74 -1.49
C LEU A 118 -5.56 -1.24 -2.91
N PHE A 119 -5.15 -2.46 -3.24
CA PHE A 119 -5.38 -3.04 -4.56
C PHE A 119 -6.87 -3.28 -4.83
N ASP A 120 -7.59 -3.83 -3.87
CA ASP A 120 -9.05 -4.05 -3.94
C ASP A 120 -9.80 -2.73 -4.16
N ASN A 121 -9.47 -1.70 -3.37
CA ASN A 121 -10.08 -0.39 -3.48
C ASN A 121 -9.71 0.31 -4.79
N THR A 122 -8.50 0.14 -5.29
CA THR A 122 -8.06 0.68 -6.60
C THR A 122 -8.83 0.03 -7.74
N LEU A 123 -9.00 -1.29 -7.74
CA LEU A 123 -9.79 -2.01 -8.74
C LEU A 123 -11.26 -1.58 -8.70
N LYS A 124 -11.86 -1.49 -7.52
CA LYS A 124 -13.24 -0.98 -7.35
C LYS A 124 -13.40 0.47 -7.81
N ALA A 125 -12.40 1.32 -7.56
CA ALA A 125 -12.42 2.70 -8.05
C ALA A 125 -12.37 2.77 -9.58
N ILE A 126 -11.59 1.88 -10.22
CA ILE A 126 -11.57 1.76 -11.69
C ILE A 126 -12.94 1.33 -12.23
N GLU A 127 -13.61 0.39 -11.56
CA GLU A 127 -14.98 -0.02 -11.95
C GLU A 127 -15.96 1.15 -11.88
N VAL A 128 -15.91 1.95 -10.81
CA VAL A 128 -16.80 3.11 -10.61
C VAL A 128 -16.55 4.22 -11.62
N LEU A 129 -15.28 4.52 -11.93
CA LEU A 129 -14.86 5.58 -12.84
C LEU A 129 -14.90 5.13 -14.31
N GLY A 130 -14.86 3.83 -14.56
CA GLY A 130 -14.58 3.23 -15.85
C GLY A 130 -13.11 3.33 -16.22
N VAL A 131 -12.61 2.42 -17.03
CA VAL A 131 -11.20 2.39 -17.47
C VAL A 131 -10.78 3.72 -18.10
N LYS A 132 -11.60 4.26 -19.00
CA LYS A 132 -11.35 5.55 -19.65
C LYS A 132 -11.35 6.72 -18.66
N GLY A 133 -12.27 6.70 -17.69
CA GLY A 133 -12.41 7.76 -16.67
C GLY A 133 -11.32 7.72 -15.61
N SER A 134 -10.77 6.55 -15.33
CA SER A 134 -9.65 6.35 -14.41
C SER A 134 -8.31 6.76 -15.04
N GLY A 135 -8.20 6.70 -16.37
CA GLY A 135 -6.95 6.95 -17.08
C GLY A 135 -5.89 5.86 -16.90
N VAL A 136 -6.26 4.71 -16.34
CA VAL A 136 -5.34 3.58 -16.20
C VAL A 136 -5.10 2.94 -17.57
N ASP A 137 -3.85 2.62 -17.86
CA ASP A 137 -3.46 1.88 -19.06
C ASP A 137 -3.93 0.42 -18.96
N ALA A 138 -4.31 -0.16 -20.08
CA ALA A 138 -4.85 -1.53 -20.13
C ALA A 138 -3.85 -2.59 -19.66
N LYS A 139 -2.55 -2.43 -19.98
CA LYS A 139 -1.50 -3.35 -19.52
C LYS A 139 -1.27 -3.23 -18.02
N GLU A 140 -1.30 -2.01 -17.52
CA GLU A 140 -1.16 -1.76 -16.08
C GLU A 140 -2.37 -2.32 -15.31
N LEU A 141 -3.59 -2.15 -15.81
CA LEU A 141 -4.77 -2.75 -15.21
C LEU A 141 -4.68 -4.28 -15.16
N GLU A 142 -4.18 -4.91 -16.22
CA GLU A 142 -3.98 -6.36 -16.26
C GLU A 142 -2.93 -6.80 -15.22
N LEU A 143 -1.83 -6.06 -15.10
CA LEU A 143 -0.79 -6.31 -14.11
C LEU A 143 -1.32 -6.15 -12.67
N ILE A 144 -2.15 -5.13 -12.40
CA ILE A 144 -2.79 -4.93 -11.10
C ILE A 144 -3.68 -6.13 -10.76
N ARG A 145 -4.49 -6.60 -11.71
CA ARG A 145 -5.39 -7.75 -11.52
C ARG A 145 -4.61 -9.04 -11.29
N GLU A 146 -3.60 -9.29 -12.09
CA GLU A 146 -2.75 -10.47 -11.96
C GLU A 146 -2.07 -10.49 -10.59
N ARG A 147 -1.44 -9.38 -10.18
CA ARG A 147 -0.80 -9.26 -8.89
C ARG A 147 -1.77 -9.44 -7.73
N PHE A 148 -2.93 -8.80 -7.81
CA PHE A 148 -3.97 -8.92 -6.79
C PHE A 148 -4.50 -10.36 -6.65
N SER A 149 -4.65 -11.08 -7.76
CA SER A 149 -5.15 -12.46 -7.75
C SER A 149 -4.22 -13.45 -7.02
N LYS A 150 -2.94 -13.12 -6.94
CA LYS A 150 -1.90 -13.92 -6.28
C LYS A 150 -1.37 -13.27 -5.01
N MET A 151 -2.03 -12.24 -4.51
CA MET A 151 -1.56 -11.53 -3.31
C MET A 151 -1.99 -12.28 -2.05
N ASP A 152 -1.07 -12.46 -1.14
CA ASP A 152 -1.35 -12.90 0.22
C ASP A 152 -2.28 -11.88 0.92
N ARG A 153 -3.22 -12.39 1.74
CA ARG A 153 -4.23 -11.56 2.42
C ARG A 153 -3.87 -11.13 3.83
N GLY A 154 -2.67 -11.48 4.29
CA GLY A 154 -2.25 -11.23 5.67
C GLY A 154 -3.03 -12.05 6.70
N LEU A 155 -3.49 -13.24 6.31
CA LEU A 155 -4.26 -14.15 7.14
C LEU A 155 -3.53 -15.49 7.32
N ARG A 156 -2.21 -15.49 7.13
CA ARG A 156 -1.41 -16.70 7.38
C ARG A 156 -1.51 -17.06 8.84
N THR A 157 -1.92 -18.29 9.11
CA THR A 157 -1.91 -18.88 10.44
C THR A 157 -0.87 -19.94 10.47
N GLU A 158 0.18 -19.72 11.25
CA GLU A 158 1.11 -20.78 11.57
C GLU A 158 0.78 -21.41 12.91
N THR A 159 1.32 -22.58 13.16
CA THR A 159 1.12 -23.25 14.43
C THR A 159 1.81 -22.43 15.52
N TYR A 160 1.01 -21.91 16.43
CA TYR A 160 1.49 -21.14 17.56
C TYR A 160 2.28 -22.03 18.50
N ASP A 161 3.52 -21.70 18.77
CA ASP A 161 4.43 -22.50 19.64
C ASP A 161 4.32 -22.13 21.12
N GLY A 162 3.35 -21.30 21.50
CA GLY A 162 3.13 -20.88 22.88
C GLY A 162 3.75 -19.53 23.26
N ALA A 163 4.49 -18.88 22.37
CA ALA A 163 4.99 -17.53 22.61
C ALA A 163 3.91 -16.47 22.35
N TRP A 164 3.79 -15.47 23.21
CA TRP A 164 2.92 -14.33 22.96
C TRP A 164 3.61 -13.37 22.00
N GLY A 165 2.95 -13.05 20.92
CA GLY A 165 3.43 -12.13 19.92
C GLY A 165 2.54 -12.14 18.69
N GLU A 166 2.70 -11.17 17.83
CA GLU A 166 2.26 -11.33 16.45
C GLU A 166 2.91 -12.61 15.93
N ASN A 167 2.22 -13.32 15.07
CA ASN A 167 2.78 -14.54 14.52
C ASN A 167 4.14 -14.21 13.89
N VAL A 168 5.19 -14.68 14.51
CA VAL A 168 6.57 -14.35 14.15
C VAL A 168 7.00 -14.85 12.78
N ASN A 169 6.19 -15.65 12.15
CA ASN A 169 6.47 -16.19 10.82
C ASN A 169 5.37 -15.83 9.80
N GLY A 170 4.42 -15.04 10.18
CA GLY A 170 3.33 -14.61 9.33
C GLY A 170 3.31 -13.16 9.09
#